data_d8ca6c2c4d629aa7fc486945816d7248
#
_entry.id   d8ca6c2c4d629aa7fc486945816d7248
#
_cell.length_a   1.000
_cell.length_b   1.000
_cell.length_c   1.000
_cell.angle_alpha   90.00
_cell.angle_beta   90.00
_cell.angle_gamma   90.00
#
_symmetry.space_group_name_H-M   'P 1'
#
loop_
_entity.id
_entity.type
_entity.pdbx_description
1 polymer ?
#
loop_
_entity_poly.entity_id
_entity_poly.type
_entity_poly.pdbx_seq_one_letter_code
_entity_poly.pdbx_strand_id
1 'polypeptide(L)'
;YCKEAAERGIENVQILSPFREKGEAASEQLNRAIRERVNPFRSAEEEVKIGNRTFRVHDRVMQTKNTEKVSNGDLGFITGITTDSKGERLVQMDFGGDRKLTYTPEQLAHVDLAYATTIHKAMGSEFETVIIPIVKAHTIMLYRNLLYTAVTRAKKKVILVGHKPILFMAVHRADISKRNTMLGERIRLYCKAYHTERNALPELQQAG
;
A
#
# COMPACT_ATOMS: atom_id res chain seq x y z
N TYR A 1 -8.83 9.62 -12.33
CA TYR A 1 -8.71 9.96 -10.92
C TYR A 1 -9.37 11.31 -10.63
N CYS A 2 -8.90 12.41 -11.22
CA CYS A 2 -9.36 13.75 -10.88
C CYS A 2 -10.89 13.92 -10.97
N LYS A 3 -11.53 13.34 -12.00
CA LYS A 3 -12.99 13.34 -12.12
C LYS A 3 -13.67 12.60 -10.96
N GLU A 4 -13.26 11.39 -10.68
CA GLU A 4 -13.84 10.59 -9.58
C GLU A 4 -13.57 11.25 -8.21
N ALA A 5 -12.38 11.84 -8.01
CA ALA A 5 -12.03 12.53 -6.78
C ALA A 5 -12.85 13.83 -6.59
N ALA A 6 -13.15 14.55 -7.66
CA ALA A 6 -14.03 15.73 -7.61
C ALA A 6 -15.48 15.38 -7.27
N GLU A 7 -15.96 14.22 -7.73
CA GLU A 7 -17.34 13.77 -7.50
C GLU A 7 -17.54 13.09 -6.13
N ARG A 8 -16.53 12.42 -5.61
CA ARG A 8 -16.65 11.51 -4.44
C ARG A 8 -15.82 11.89 -3.23
N GLY A 9 -14.95 12.89 -3.37
CA GLY A 9 -13.92 13.20 -2.39
C GLY A 9 -12.61 12.41 -2.67
N ILE A 10 -11.50 13.08 -2.40
CA ILE A 10 -10.16 12.56 -2.67
C ILE A 10 -9.81 11.36 -1.78
N GLU A 11 -10.39 11.32 -0.58
CA GLU A 11 -10.24 10.27 0.40
C GLU A 11 -10.88 8.94 -0.02
N ASN A 12 -11.92 9.00 -0.86
CA ASN A 12 -12.71 7.86 -1.29
C ASN A 12 -12.20 7.18 -2.56
N VAL A 13 -11.20 7.78 -3.24
CA VAL A 13 -10.68 7.28 -4.52
C VAL A 13 -9.22 6.89 -4.38
N GLN A 14 -8.86 5.66 -4.71
CA GLN A 14 -7.49 5.17 -4.64
C GLN A 14 -7.04 4.55 -5.96
N ILE A 15 -5.84 4.90 -6.41
CA ILE A 15 -5.18 4.15 -7.49
C ILE A 15 -4.32 3.07 -6.88
N LEU A 16 -4.44 1.84 -7.41
CA LEU A 16 -3.66 0.68 -7.01
C LEU A 16 -2.80 0.22 -8.18
N SER A 17 -1.49 0.40 -8.07
CA SER A 17 -0.50 -0.02 -9.07
C SER A 17 0.24 -1.29 -8.63
N PRO A 18 0.59 -2.21 -9.55
CA PRO A 18 1.47 -3.33 -9.24
C PRO A 18 2.89 -2.92 -8.82
N PHE A 19 3.39 -1.79 -9.33
CA PHE A 19 4.77 -1.33 -9.12
C PHE A 19 4.83 0.03 -8.41
N ARG A 20 5.91 0.21 -7.60
CA ARG A 20 6.21 1.47 -6.97
C ARG A 20 6.90 2.44 -7.93
N GLU A 21 7.99 2.01 -8.56
CA GLU A 21 8.90 2.87 -9.32
C GLU A 21 8.98 2.52 -10.82
N LYS A 22 8.73 1.26 -11.19
CA LYS A 22 8.94 0.76 -12.56
C LYS A 22 7.74 1.00 -13.47
N GLY A 23 7.95 1.69 -14.59
CA GLY A 23 6.97 1.87 -15.66
C GLY A 23 6.09 3.11 -15.51
N GLU A 24 5.41 3.48 -16.59
CA GLU A 24 4.61 4.72 -16.72
C GLU A 24 3.47 4.87 -15.69
N ALA A 25 2.92 3.76 -15.23
CA ALA A 25 1.83 3.74 -14.27
C ALA A 25 2.30 3.23 -12.89
N ALA A 26 3.57 3.41 -12.56
CA ALA A 26 4.11 3.18 -11.23
C ALA A 26 3.53 4.20 -10.23
N SER A 27 3.31 3.78 -8.98
CA SER A 27 2.62 4.62 -8.01
C SER A 27 3.33 5.95 -7.73
N GLU A 28 4.66 6.00 -7.75
CA GLU A 28 5.40 7.26 -7.55
C GLU A 28 5.19 8.25 -8.70
N GLN A 29 5.20 7.78 -9.95
CA GLN A 29 4.97 8.63 -11.11
C GLN A 29 3.53 9.15 -11.15
N LEU A 30 2.57 8.26 -10.85
CA LEU A 30 1.16 8.62 -10.74
C LEU A 30 0.93 9.66 -9.62
N ASN A 31 1.57 9.50 -8.47
CA ASN A 31 1.50 10.46 -7.38
C ASN A 31 1.95 11.85 -7.81
N ARG A 32 3.09 11.95 -8.50
CA ARG A 32 3.59 13.24 -9.01
C ARG A 32 2.64 13.86 -10.02
N ALA A 33 2.19 13.09 -11.02
CA ALA A 33 1.30 13.59 -12.07
C ALA A 33 -0.07 14.00 -11.53
N ILE A 34 -0.62 13.27 -10.57
CA ILE A 34 -1.91 13.59 -9.97
C ILE A 34 -1.80 14.82 -9.08
N ARG A 35 -0.77 14.89 -8.23
CA ARG A 35 -0.55 16.05 -7.36
C ARG A 35 -0.54 17.35 -8.16
N GLU A 36 0.21 17.42 -9.26
CA GLU A 36 0.27 18.64 -10.07
C GLU A 36 -1.09 19.09 -10.63
N ARG A 37 -2.07 18.16 -10.71
CA ARG A 37 -3.43 18.47 -11.18
C ARG A 37 -4.39 18.78 -10.05
N VAL A 38 -4.30 18.07 -8.92
CA VAL A 38 -5.27 18.22 -7.81
C VAL A 38 -4.78 19.18 -6.74
N ASN A 39 -3.47 19.32 -6.60
CA ASN A 39 -2.81 20.19 -5.63
C ASN A 39 -1.56 20.84 -6.25
N PRO A 40 -1.73 21.74 -7.25
CA PRO A 40 -0.61 22.41 -7.90
C PRO A 40 0.15 23.30 -6.92
N PHE A 41 1.40 23.62 -7.24
CA PHE A 41 2.20 24.56 -6.47
C PHE A 41 1.49 25.93 -6.35
N ARG A 42 1.43 26.48 -5.16
CA ARG A 42 0.81 27.78 -4.84
C ARG A 42 1.84 28.77 -4.30
N SER A 43 2.55 28.37 -3.25
CA SER A 43 3.57 29.20 -2.61
C SER A 43 4.66 28.36 -1.97
N ALA A 44 5.84 28.98 -1.75
CA ALA A 44 6.94 28.33 -1.07
C ALA A 44 6.64 28.09 0.43
N GLU A 45 5.70 28.82 1.00
CA GLU A 45 5.28 28.66 2.40
C GLU A 45 4.47 27.38 2.60
N GLU A 46 3.68 27.01 1.59
CA GLU A 46 2.84 25.80 1.59
C GLU A 46 3.56 24.55 1.06
N GLU A 47 4.85 24.64 0.74
CA GLU A 47 5.64 23.52 0.20
C GLU A 47 6.90 23.31 1.03
N VAL A 48 7.25 22.03 1.29
CA VAL A 48 8.51 21.62 1.90
C VAL A 48 9.19 20.58 1.04
N LYS A 49 10.49 20.74 0.83
CA LYS A 49 11.33 19.80 0.07
C LYS A 49 12.30 19.09 1.01
N ILE A 50 12.27 17.76 0.99
CA ILE A 50 13.14 16.89 1.80
C ILE A 50 13.84 15.92 0.86
N GLY A 51 15.12 16.13 0.62
CA GLY A 51 15.87 15.39 -0.41
C GLY A 51 15.20 15.51 -1.79
N ASN A 52 14.82 14.39 -2.37
CA ASN A 52 14.13 14.34 -3.67
C ASN A 52 12.60 14.34 -3.57
N ARG A 53 12.05 14.47 -2.36
CA ARG A 53 10.61 14.49 -2.12
C ARG A 53 10.13 15.90 -1.84
N THR A 54 8.95 16.19 -2.31
CA THR A 54 8.28 17.47 -2.09
C THR A 54 6.90 17.20 -1.55
N PHE A 55 6.50 17.91 -0.51
CA PHE A 55 5.20 17.83 0.13
C PHE A 55 4.56 19.21 0.16
N ARG A 56 3.25 19.26 -0.04
CA ARG A 56 2.45 20.50 -0.05
C ARG A 56 1.29 20.38 0.95
N VAL A 57 0.87 21.50 1.48
CA VAL A 57 -0.39 21.58 2.22
C VAL A 57 -1.50 21.00 1.35
N HIS A 58 -2.40 20.22 1.93
CA HIS A 58 -3.46 19.42 1.28
C HIS A 58 -2.99 18.18 0.50
N ASP A 59 -1.70 17.84 0.48
CA ASP A 59 -1.27 16.56 -0.09
C ASP A 59 -1.86 15.39 0.71
N ARG A 60 -2.33 14.38 -0.03
CA ARG A 60 -2.71 13.09 0.54
C ARG A 60 -1.46 12.24 0.74
N VAL A 61 -1.27 11.74 1.94
CA VAL A 61 -0.06 11.04 2.37
C VAL A 61 -0.36 9.70 3.02
N MET A 62 0.66 8.85 3.09
CA MET A 62 0.63 7.56 3.77
C MET A 62 1.84 7.45 4.69
N GLN A 63 1.62 7.02 5.91
CA GLN A 63 2.67 6.62 6.82
C GLN A 63 3.31 5.31 6.34
N THR A 64 4.63 5.21 6.35
CA THR A 64 5.38 4.03 5.87
C THR A 64 6.13 3.27 6.96
N LYS A 65 6.07 3.76 8.20
CA LYS A 65 6.68 3.14 9.39
C LYS A 65 5.74 3.29 10.58
N ASN A 66 5.60 2.26 11.40
CA ASN A 66 4.79 2.35 12.61
C ASN A 66 5.38 3.38 13.59
N THR A 67 4.50 4.18 14.18
CA THR A 67 4.74 5.06 15.31
C THR A 67 3.78 4.70 16.44
N GLU A 68 3.85 5.37 17.58
CA GLU A 68 2.92 5.14 18.70
C GLU A 68 1.45 5.44 18.34
N LYS A 69 1.22 6.42 17.44
CA LYS A 69 -0.13 6.91 17.12
C LYS A 69 -0.62 6.55 15.72
N VAL A 70 0.30 6.24 14.79
CA VAL A 70 -0.01 6.01 13.38
C VAL A 70 0.73 4.78 12.89
N SER A 71 0.01 3.89 12.22
CA SER A 71 0.52 2.63 11.69
C SER A 71 1.01 2.77 10.25
N ASN A 72 1.90 1.88 9.84
CA ASN A 72 2.30 1.73 8.44
C ASN A 72 1.06 1.40 7.58
N GLY A 73 0.83 2.21 6.55
CA GLY A 73 -0.35 2.12 5.68
C GLY A 73 -1.47 3.11 6.02
N ASP A 74 -1.43 3.78 7.17
CA ASP A 74 -2.42 4.80 7.50
C ASP A 74 -2.34 5.97 6.53
N LEU A 75 -3.51 6.42 6.08
CA LEU A 75 -3.67 7.53 5.16
C LEU A 75 -4.07 8.80 5.90
N GLY A 76 -3.53 9.92 5.47
CA GLY A 76 -3.83 11.23 6.04
C GLY A 76 -3.64 12.35 5.04
N PHE A 77 -3.79 13.58 5.53
CA PHE A 77 -3.59 14.80 4.76
C PHE A 77 -2.65 15.75 5.47
N ILE A 78 -1.85 16.48 4.70
CA ILE A 78 -1.07 17.60 5.23
C ILE A 78 -2.01 18.77 5.46
N THR A 79 -2.09 19.24 6.69
CA THR A 79 -2.98 20.32 7.10
C THR A 79 -2.29 21.67 7.22
N GLY A 80 -0.97 21.67 7.38
CA GLY A 80 -0.19 22.90 7.49
C GLY A 80 1.31 22.64 7.46
N ILE A 81 2.06 23.69 7.14
CA ILE A 81 3.52 23.73 7.24
C ILE A 81 3.88 24.97 8.04
N THR A 82 4.65 24.80 9.10
CA THR A 82 5.09 25.87 10.00
C THR A 82 6.62 25.88 10.11
N THR A 83 7.17 26.95 10.63
CA THR A 83 8.61 27.05 10.89
C THR A 83 8.78 27.21 12.40
N ASP A 84 9.65 26.42 13.01
CA ASP A 84 9.94 26.50 14.43
C ASP A 84 10.90 27.67 14.76
N SER A 85 11.20 27.83 16.04
CA SER A 85 12.13 28.88 16.54
C SER A 85 13.57 28.73 16.06
N LYS A 86 13.93 27.55 15.52
CA LYS A 86 15.26 27.24 14.96
C LYS A 86 15.32 27.40 13.45
N GLY A 87 14.20 27.77 12.81
CA GLY A 87 14.08 27.88 11.35
C GLY A 87 13.79 26.55 10.65
N GLU A 88 13.45 25.49 11.39
CA GLU A 88 13.16 24.19 10.83
C GLU A 88 11.69 24.09 10.38
N ARG A 89 11.46 23.50 9.21
CA ARG A 89 10.11 23.35 8.64
C ARG A 89 9.42 22.13 9.23
N LEU A 90 8.34 22.37 9.95
CA LEU A 90 7.50 21.33 10.56
C LEU A 90 6.23 21.13 9.74
N VAL A 91 5.82 19.90 9.54
CA VAL A 91 4.64 19.53 8.74
C VAL A 91 3.56 18.94 9.64
N GLN A 92 2.39 19.58 9.63
CA GLN A 92 1.22 19.12 10.36
C GLN A 92 0.42 18.15 9.47
N MET A 93 0.04 17.01 10.02
CA MET A 93 -0.71 15.97 9.33
C MET A 93 -1.90 15.51 10.17
N ASP A 94 -3.01 15.22 9.49
CA ASP A 94 -4.22 14.66 10.07
C ASP A 94 -4.49 13.27 9.46
N PHE A 95 -4.49 12.25 10.30
CA PHE A 95 -4.79 10.86 9.93
C PHE A 95 -6.21 10.43 10.35
N GLY A 96 -7.06 11.39 10.68
CA GLY A 96 -8.43 11.18 11.13
C GLY A 96 -8.56 10.89 12.63
N GLY A 97 -9.74 11.17 13.17
CA GLY A 97 -9.98 11.12 14.63
C GLY A 97 -9.08 12.12 15.36
N ASP A 98 -8.52 11.71 16.50
CA ASP A 98 -7.62 12.54 17.31
C ASP A 98 -6.13 12.43 16.88
N ARG A 99 -5.86 11.88 15.68
CA ARG A 99 -4.49 11.61 15.20
C ARG A 99 -3.92 12.76 14.38
N LYS A 100 -3.86 13.95 14.98
CA LYS A 100 -3.16 15.13 14.43
C LYS A 100 -1.74 15.15 14.96
N LEU A 101 -0.76 15.16 14.06
CA LEU A 101 0.65 15.03 14.39
C LEU A 101 1.49 16.09 13.66
N THR A 102 2.58 16.50 14.30
CA THR A 102 3.58 17.38 13.69
C THR A 102 4.84 16.57 13.42
N TYR A 103 5.32 16.63 12.19
CA TYR A 103 6.47 15.89 11.70
C TYR A 103 7.66 16.82 11.49
N THR A 104 8.83 16.37 11.97
CA THR A 104 10.11 17.00 11.62
C THR A 104 10.55 16.54 10.20
N PRO A 105 11.52 17.24 9.57
CA PRO A 105 12.08 16.82 8.28
C PRO A 105 12.58 15.36 8.26
N GLU A 106 13.17 14.90 9.35
CA GLU A 106 13.66 13.52 9.48
C GLU A 106 12.50 12.50 9.49
N GLN A 107 11.43 12.80 10.20
CA GLN A 107 10.24 11.95 10.26
C GLN A 107 9.51 11.87 8.91
N LEU A 108 9.61 12.91 8.08
CA LEU A 108 9.07 12.91 6.71
C LEU A 108 9.72 11.88 5.77
N ALA A 109 10.89 11.33 6.14
CA ALA A 109 11.47 10.18 5.44
C ALA A 109 10.56 8.95 5.47
N HIS A 110 9.65 8.88 6.44
CA HIS A 110 8.68 7.78 6.62
C HIS A 110 7.27 8.13 6.15
N VAL A 111 7.15 9.08 5.24
CA VAL A 111 5.88 9.51 4.65
C VAL A 111 5.99 9.48 3.13
N ASP A 112 5.03 8.91 2.44
CA ASP A 112 4.92 8.91 0.97
C ASP A 112 3.65 9.65 0.54
N LEU A 113 3.63 10.21 -0.68
CA LEU A 113 2.38 10.66 -1.32
C LEU A 113 1.47 9.45 -1.57
N ALA A 114 0.15 9.61 -1.44
CA ALA A 114 -0.80 8.51 -1.42
C ALA A 114 -2.02 8.66 -2.33
N TYR A 115 -1.96 9.43 -3.40
CA TYR A 115 -2.98 9.42 -4.47
C TYR A 115 -3.00 8.07 -5.20
N ALA A 116 -1.82 7.46 -5.34
CA ALA A 116 -1.61 6.11 -5.82
C ALA A 116 -0.70 5.33 -4.86
N THR A 117 -1.02 4.07 -4.61
CA THR A 117 -0.19 3.16 -3.79
C THR A 117 0.02 1.84 -4.51
N THR A 118 0.91 0.99 -3.98
CA THR A 118 1.01 -0.37 -4.51
C THR A 118 -0.14 -1.24 -3.98
N ILE A 119 -0.55 -2.23 -4.78
CA ILE A 119 -1.58 -3.21 -4.37
C ILE A 119 -1.22 -3.85 -3.02
N HIS A 120 0.07 -4.15 -2.80
CA HIS A 120 0.54 -4.76 -1.56
C HIS A 120 0.39 -3.83 -0.34
N LYS A 121 0.69 -2.53 -0.51
CA LYS A 121 0.51 -1.55 0.58
C LYS A 121 -0.96 -1.27 0.92
N ALA A 122 -1.87 -1.52 -0.03
CA ALA A 122 -3.31 -1.36 0.17
C ALA A 122 -3.97 -2.58 0.83
N MET A 123 -3.22 -3.66 1.14
CA MET A 123 -3.77 -4.80 1.85
C MET A 123 -4.26 -4.38 3.24
N GLY A 124 -5.49 -4.77 3.58
CA GLY A 124 -6.15 -4.36 4.83
C GLY A 124 -6.95 -3.07 4.73
N SER A 125 -6.72 -2.23 3.70
CA SER A 125 -7.50 -1.01 3.47
C SER A 125 -8.63 -1.25 2.47
N GLU A 126 -9.68 -0.41 2.53
CA GLU A 126 -10.81 -0.44 1.59
C GLU A 126 -11.16 0.99 1.15
N PHE A 127 -11.59 1.13 -0.10
CA PHE A 127 -11.91 2.41 -0.72
C PHE A 127 -13.26 2.34 -1.42
N GLU A 128 -13.98 3.44 -1.52
CA GLU A 128 -15.24 3.46 -2.30
C GLU A 128 -14.99 3.16 -3.77
N THR A 129 -13.99 3.81 -4.35
CA THR A 129 -13.60 3.64 -5.75
C THR A 129 -12.11 3.28 -5.85
N VAL A 130 -11.83 2.20 -6.56
CA VAL A 130 -10.46 1.77 -6.89
C VAL A 130 -10.22 1.89 -8.37
N ILE A 131 -9.09 2.50 -8.74
CA ILE A 131 -8.63 2.61 -10.13
C ILE A 131 -7.38 1.75 -10.30
N ILE A 132 -7.39 0.85 -11.28
CA ILE A 132 -6.29 -0.09 -11.51
C ILE A 132 -5.75 0.12 -12.93
N PRO A 133 -4.49 0.58 -13.10
CA PRO A 133 -3.86 0.68 -14.40
C PRO A 133 -3.48 -0.71 -14.93
N ILE A 134 -3.92 -1.01 -16.16
CA ILE A 134 -3.68 -2.26 -16.88
C ILE A 134 -2.78 -1.97 -18.09
N VAL A 135 -1.49 -1.83 -17.85
CA VAL A 135 -0.49 -1.45 -18.86
C VAL A 135 0.51 -2.56 -19.12
N LYS A 136 1.15 -2.55 -20.31
CA LYS A 136 2.11 -3.57 -20.73
C LYS A 136 3.30 -3.69 -19.77
N ALA A 137 3.78 -2.59 -19.22
CA ALA A 137 4.86 -2.59 -18.24
C ALA A 137 4.56 -3.42 -16.98
N HIS A 138 3.28 -3.65 -16.68
CA HIS A 138 2.85 -4.38 -15.50
C HIS A 138 2.68 -5.89 -15.71
N THR A 139 2.85 -6.41 -16.92
CA THR A 139 2.56 -7.81 -17.27
C THR A 139 3.31 -8.83 -16.43
N ILE A 140 4.52 -8.51 -15.97
CA ILE A 140 5.35 -9.43 -15.16
C ILE A 140 4.68 -9.73 -13.81
N MET A 141 4.08 -8.72 -13.16
CA MET A 141 3.44 -8.87 -11.85
C MET A 141 1.92 -8.97 -11.90
N LEU A 142 1.32 -8.65 -13.07
CA LEU A 142 -0.13 -8.65 -13.21
C LEU A 142 -0.62 -10.07 -13.49
N TYR A 143 -0.98 -10.78 -12.43
CA TYR A 143 -1.58 -12.13 -12.45
C TYR A 143 -2.89 -12.14 -11.67
N ARG A 144 -3.68 -13.20 -11.82
CA ARG A 144 -5.04 -13.32 -11.29
C ARG A 144 -5.16 -12.94 -9.82
N ASN A 145 -4.30 -13.47 -8.97
CA ASN A 145 -4.38 -13.25 -7.53
C ASN A 145 -4.11 -11.78 -7.16
N LEU A 146 -3.13 -11.13 -7.82
CA LEU A 146 -2.84 -9.73 -7.58
C LEU A 146 -3.99 -8.83 -8.05
N LEU A 147 -4.55 -9.12 -9.24
CA LEU A 147 -5.72 -8.40 -9.75
C LEU A 147 -6.93 -8.57 -8.82
N TYR A 148 -7.19 -9.80 -8.36
CA TYR A 148 -8.25 -10.10 -7.39
C TYR A 148 -8.05 -9.28 -6.10
N THR A 149 -6.83 -9.29 -5.56
CA THR A 149 -6.50 -8.48 -4.36
C THR A 149 -6.80 -7.00 -4.56
N ALA A 150 -6.46 -6.45 -5.74
CA ALA A 150 -6.73 -5.04 -6.03
C ALA A 150 -8.24 -4.75 -6.18
N VAL A 151 -8.97 -5.61 -6.90
CA VAL A 151 -10.42 -5.44 -7.12
C VAL A 151 -11.20 -5.51 -5.80
N THR A 152 -10.82 -6.43 -4.91
CA THR A 152 -11.49 -6.59 -3.60
C THR A 152 -11.23 -5.46 -2.61
N ARG A 153 -10.39 -4.48 -2.96
CA ARG A 153 -10.22 -3.25 -2.16
C ARG A 153 -11.33 -2.21 -2.43
N ALA A 154 -12.13 -2.40 -3.46
CA ALA A 154 -13.22 -1.50 -3.79
C ALA A 154 -14.53 -1.89 -3.08
N LYS A 155 -15.17 -0.93 -2.41
CA LYS A 155 -16.51 -1.11 -1.81
C LYS A 155 -17.63 -0.94 -2.81
N LYS A 156 -17.48 0.03 -3.74
CA LYS A 156 -18.58 0.42 -4.65
C LYS A 156 -18.22 0.32 -6.13
N LYS A 157 -17.00 0.76 -6.52
CA LYS A 157 -16.63 0.92 -7.93
C LYS A 157 -15.21 0.51 -8.21
N VAL A 158 -15.00 -0.26 -9.28
CA VAL A 158 -13.69 -0.56 -9.85
C VAL A 158 -13.61 0.04 -11.24
N ILE A 159 -12.52 0.76 -11.52
CA ILE A 159 -12.21 1.32 -12.82
C ILE A 159 -10.91 0.72 -13.31
N LEU A 160 -10.96 -0.06 -14.38
CA LEU A 160 -9.79 -0.61 -15.06
C LEU A 160 -9.39 0.32 -16.20
N VAL A 161 -8.16 0.80 -16.21
CA VAL A 161 -7.66 1.76 -17.20
C VAL A 161 -6.49 1.13 -17.97
N GLY A 162 -6.66 0.90 -19.27
CA GLY A 162 -5.59 0.36 -20.09
C GLY A 162 -6.05 -0.63 -21.15
N HIS A 163 -5.27 -1.70 -21.38
CA HIS A 163 -5.42 -2.57 -22.53
C HIS A 163 -6.16 -3.87 -22.20
N LYS A 164 -7.30 -4.14 -22.90
CA LYS A 164 -8.08 -5.36 -22.74
C LYS A 164 -7.25 -6.67 -22.90
N PRO A 165 -6.33 -6.82 -23.88
CA PRO A 165 -5.51 -8.03 -24.01
C PRO A 165 -4.67 -8.33 -22.77
N ILE A 166 -4.14 -7.29 -22.12
CA ILE A 166 -3.33 -7.42 -20.90
C ILE A 166 -4.20 -7.87 -19.72
N LEU A 167 -5.40 -7.31 -19.59
CA LEU A 167 -6.37 -7.76 -18.61
C LEU A 167 -6.73 -9.24 -18.81
N PHE A 168 -7.01 -9.64 -20.04
CA PHE A 168 -7.31 -11.03 -20.38
C PHE A 168 -6.18 -11.96 -19.98
N MET A 169 -4.95 -11.60 -20.32
CA MET A 169 -3.76 -12.34 -19.93
C MET A 169 -3.63 -12.45 -18.40
N ALA A 170 -3.83 -11.36 -17.68
CA ALA A 170 -3.74 -11.33 -16.23
C ALA A 170 -4.78 -12.24 -15.55
N VAL A 171 -6.02 -12.26 -16.05
CA VAL A 171 -7.10 -13.12 -15.53
C VAL A 171 -6.79 -14.61 -15.75
N HIS A 172 -6.20 -14.97 -16.90
CA HIS A 172 -5.89 -16.35 -17.22
C HIS A 172 -4.55 -16.83 -16.64
N ARG A 173 -3.68 -15.91 -16.25
CA ARG A 173 -2.40 -16.22 -15.62
C ARG A 173 -2.60 -16.56 -14.14
N ALA A 174 -2.74 -17.87 -13.86
CA ALA A 174 -2.65 -18.39 -12.51
C ALA A 174 -1.16 -18.54 -12.19
N ASP A 175 -0.60 -17.59 -11.46
CA ASP A 175 0.72 -17.78 -10.87
C ASP A 175 0.57 -18.72 -9.68
N ILE A 176 0.63 -20.01 -9.96
CA ILE A 176 0.91 -21.03 -8.95
C ILE A 176 2.41 -20.90 -8.74
N SER A 177 2.84 -19.87 -8.02
CA SER A 177 4.17 -19.91 -7.46
C SER A 177 4.23 -21.17 -6.63
N LYS A 178 4.95 -22.18 -7.11
CA LYS A 178 5.31 -23.37 -6.33
C LYS A 178 6.04 -22.79 -5.11
N ARG A 179 5.28 -22.57 -4.05
CA ARG A 179 5.87 -22.23 -2.74
C ARG A 179 6.70 -23.44 -2.36
N ASN A 180 8.01 -23.36 -2.56
CA ASN A 180 8.99 -24.32 -2.06
C ASN A 180 9.08 -24.22 -0.53
N THR A 181 7.93 -24.36 0.13
CA THR A 181 7.88 -24.33 1.59
C THR A 181 8.10 -25.74 2.05
N MET A 182 8.77 -26.62 1.76
CA MET A 182 8.94 -27.99 2.29
C MET A 182 7.97 -28.35 3.45
N LEU A 183 6.88 -27.58 3.62
CA LEU A 183 5.92 -27.71 4.71
C LEU A 183 5.27 -29.09 4.71
N GLY A 184 4.91 -29.60 3.53
CA GLY A 184 4.34 -30.95 3.40
C GLY A 184 5.32 -32.05 3.83
N GLU A 185 6.59 -31.90 3.51
CA GLU A 185 7.63 -32.84 3.95
C GLU A 185 7.92 -32.71 5.45
N ARG A 186 8.00 -31.48 5.97
CA ARG A 186 8.16 -31.25 7.40
C ARG A 186 7.00 -31.82 8.21
N ILE A 187 5.76 -31.62 7.79
CA ILE A 187 4.58 -32.21 8.44
C ILE A 187 4.69 -33.74 8.41
N ARG A 188 5.03 -34.35 7.29
CA ARG A 188 5.18 -35.82 7.20
C ARG A 188 6.28 -36.34 8.12
N LEU A 189 7.41 -35.65 8.19
CA LEU A 189 8.52 -36.02 9.10
C LEU A 189 8.08 -35.88 10.56
N TYR A 190 7.39 -34.82 10.91
CA TYR A 190 6.89 -34.59 12.27
C TYR A 190 5.86 -35.65 12.67
N CYS A 191 4.92 -35.98 11.79
CA CYS A 191 3.94 -37.06 12.02
C CYS A 191 4.63 -38.42 12.19
N LYS A 192 5.65 -38.73 11.37
CA LYS A 192 6.41 -39.99 11.51
C LYS A 192 7.15 -40.03 12.86
N ALA A 193 7.86 -38.97 13.25
CA ALA A 193 8.56 -38.90 14.52
C ALA A 193 7.57 -39.06 15.71
N TYR A 194 6.47 -38.35 15.69
CA TYR A 194 5.43 -38.41 16.72
C TYR A 194 4.82 -39.83 16.86
N HIS A 195 4.55 -40.51 15.75
CA HIS A 195 4.06 -41.89 15.77
C HIS A 195 5.12 -42.89 16.27
N THR A 196 6.40 -42.63 15.95
CA THR A 196 7.50 -43.47 16.41
C THR A 196 7.71 -43.31 17.92
N GLU A 197 7.70 -42.07 18.44
CA GLU A 197 7.79 -41.81 19.89
C GLU A 197 6.60 -42.38 20.67
N ARG A 198 5.38 -42.28 20.12
CA ARG A 198 4.18 -42.81 20.75
C ARG A 198 4.14 -44.34 20.78
N ASN A 199 4.72 -44.98 19.77
CA ASN A 199 4.86 -46.44 19.72
C ASN A 199 6.08 -46.97 20.48
N ALA A 200 7.02 -46.05 20.85
CA ALA A 200 8.21 -46.38 21.66
C ALA A 200 8.02 -46.18 23.17
N LEU A 201 6.82 -45.75 23.61
CA LEU A 201 6.42 -45.78 25.02
C LEU A 201 5.86 -47.15 25.35
N PRO A 202 6.69 -48.13 25.83
CA PRO A 202 6.18 -49.42 26.21
C PRO A 202 5.60 -49.34 27.61
N GLU A 203 4.36 -49.86 27.75
CA GLU A 203 3.93 -50.73 28.86
C GLU A 203 4.57 -50.45 30.25
N LEU A 204 4.50 -49.20 30.75
CA LEU A 204 4.78 -48.89 32.16
C LEU A 204 3.52 -48.73 33.02
N GLN A 205 2.37 -49.26 32.60
CA GLN A 205 1.12 -49.24 33.38
C GLN A 205 0.45 -50.60 33.51
N GLN A 206 1.24 -51.66 33.65
CA GLN A 206 0.71 -52.94 34.16
C GLN A 206 1.71 -53.54 35.18
N ALA A 207 1.96 -52.82 36.25
CA ALA A 207 2.58 -53.41 37.44
C ALA A 207 2.28 -52.50 38.63
N GLY A 208 1.20 -52.77 39.34
CA GLY A 208 0.82 -52.09 40.58
C GLY A 208 -0.62 -52.39 40.94
#